data_1b80f407569c90a97534935155f36b2b
#
_entry.id   1b80f407569c90a97534935155f36b2b
#
_cell.length_a   1.000
_cell.length_b   1.000
_cell.length_c   1.000
_cell.angle_alpha   90.00
_cell.angle_beta   90.00
_cell.angle_gamma   90.00
#
_symmetry.space_group_name_H-M   'P 1'
#
loop_
_entity.id
_entity.type
_entity.pdbx_description
1 polymer ?
#
loop_
_entity_poly.entity_id
_entity_poly.type
_entity_poly.pdbx_seq_one_letter_code
_entity_poly.pdbx_strand_id
1 'polypeptide(L)'
;DLVRDKRIVGITDLRDESDKDGIRVVVETKRDAVPEVILNQLYQYTQLQDTFGIILLALVKGVPKIMPLKEILNHFIDFRHEVVVKRTQFELSRAEARAHILEGLKIALDNIDAVIKLIKASKNPDAAKEGLMNGFNLSEKQAQAILDMRLQRLTGLEVDKILEEYKDLIKLISHLKSILENKNQRMDIIKNELVEIQNNYGDERRTEIIPVVSDFSMEDMIAEEEVVLTITHQGYIKRTALNTYRTQRRGGRGVQGAGSKEEDFVEHLFIANTHNYMLFFTDRGKCFWLKVYDIPQGGRATRGRAIVNLIGCDPSERVEAFVSVSEFKEDHYIVMATKKGVVKKTVLSAYGKPRKGGIYAIEIRENDQLIEARVTNGEHDILLGTREGKSIRFSEKNVRASGRKTMGVRGIRLSSVDDYVVGMLVVKREGTILVATE
;
A
#
# COMPACT_ATOMS: atom_id res chain seq x y z
N ASP A 1 -4.90 -12.85 -25.94
CA ASP A 1 -5.31 -14.16 -25.43
C ASP A 1 -6.38 -14.00 -24.32
N LEU A 2 -6.16 -13.31 -23.20
CA LEU A 2 -7.11 -13.21 -22.08
C LEU A 2 -8.50 -12.69 -22.46
N VAL A 3 -8.59 -11.77 -23.44
CA VAL A 3 -9.87 -11.26 -23.96
C VAL A 3 -10.56 -12.33 -24.79
N ARG A 4 -9.81 -13.03 -25.66
CA ARG A 4 -10.32 -14.13 -26.50
C ARG A 4 -10.81 -15.30 -25.65
N ASP A 5 -10.10 -15.62 -24.57
CA ASP A 5 -10.41 -16.69 -23.63
C ASP A 5 -11.50 -16.27 -22.60
N LYS A 6 -12.06 -15.06 -22.75
CA LYS A 6 -13.09 -14.48 -21.87
C LYS A 6 -12.70 -14.39 -20.40
N ARG A 7 -11.41 -14.35 -20.09
CA ARG A 7 -10.90 -14.11 -18.73
C ARG A 7 -11.01 -12.64 -18.34
N ILE A 8 -10.79 -11.74 -19.33
CA ILE A 8 -11.06 -10.31 -19.18
C ILE A 8 -12.20 -9.98 -20.13
N VAL A 9 -13.28 -9.43 -19.60
CA VAL A 9 -14.48 -9.04 -20.34
C VAL A 9 -14.60 -7.52 -20.32
N GLY A 10 -15.14 -6.94 -21.38
CA GLY A 10 -15.36 -5.48 -21.41
C GLY A 10 -14.33 -4.72 -22.25
N ILE A 11 -13.36 -5.35 -22.85
CA ILE A 11 -12.43 -4.75 -23.82
C ILE A 11 -13.04 -4.84 -25.22
N THR A 12 -12.99 -3.73 -25.96
CA THR A 12 -13.45 -3.63 -27.35
C THR A 12 -12.29 -3.74 -28.31
N ASP A 13 -11.19 -3.03 -28.04
CA ASP A 13 -10.02 -2.98 -28.91
C ASP A 13 -8.73 -2.82 -28.11
N LEU A 14 -7.62 -3.25 -28.69
CA LEU A 14 -6.29 -3.19 -28.14
C LEU A 14 -5.30 -2.75 -29.21
N ARG A 15 -4.66 -1.61 -29.03
CA ARG A 15 -3.69 -1.06 -30.00
C ARG A 15 -2.37 -0.73 -29.33
N ASP A 16 -1.28 -0.90 -30.06
CA ASP A 16 0.03 -0.40 -29.72
C ASP A 16 0.26 0.90 -30.52
N GLU A 17 0.35 2.00 -29.80
CA GLU A 17 0.63 3.34 -30.33
C GLU A 17 2.03 3.83 -29.85
N SER A 18 2.93 2.91 -29.57
CA SER A 18 4.30 3.24 -29.15
C SER A 18 5.07 3.95 -30.26
N ASP A 19 5.82 4.99 -29.90
CA ASP A 19 6.65 5.77 -30.79
C ASP A 19 8.03 6.11 -30.17
N LYS A 20 8.77 7.03 -30.77
CA LYS A 20 10.08 7.51 -30.26
C LYS A 20 9.99 8.17 -28.88
N ASP A 21 8.82 8.66 -28.47
CA ASP A 21 8.62 9.36 -27.21
C ASP A 21 8.28 8.39 -26.07
N GLY A 22 7.94 7.11 -26.40
CA GLY A 22 7.75 6.06 -25.40
C GLY A 22 6.80 4.94 -25.79
N ILE A 23 6.58 4.03 -24.85
CA ILE A 23 5.64 2.91 -24.99
C ILE A 23 4.23 3.38 -24.65
N ARG A 24 3.28 3.16 -25.57
CA ARG A 24 1.87 3.50 -25.39
C ARG A 24 0.96 2.37 -25.86
N VAL A 25 0.36 1.67 -24.92
CA VAL A 25 -0.65 0.63 -25.18
C VAL A 25 -2.02 1.22 -24.88
N VAL A 26 -2.91 1.22 -25.87
CA VAL A 26 -4.27 1.74 -25.75
C VAL A 26 -5.25 0.58 -25.64
N VAL A 27 -6.03 0.58 -24.57
CA VAL A 27 -7.08 -0.41 -24.30
C VAL A 27 -8.44 0.30 -24.35
N GLU A 28 -9.25 0.02 -25.37
CA GLU A 28 -10.60 0.55 -25.47
C GLU A 28 -11.59 -0.37 -24.76
N THR A 29 -12.40 0.24 -23.88
CA THR A 29 -13.39 -0.51 -23.11
C THR A 29 -14.80 -0.33 -23.69
N LYS A 30 -15.70 -1.28 -23.44
CA LYS A 30 -17.12 -1.16 -23.78
C LYS A 30 -17.75 -0.08 -22.91
N ARG A 31 -18.86 0.52 -23.40
CA ARG A 31 -19.59 1.60 -22.70
C ARG A 31 -20.17 1.20 -21.34
N ASP A 32 -20.48 -0.06 -21.17
CA ASP A 32 -21.03 -0.67 -19.95
C ASP A 32 -19.98 -1.30 -19.04
N ALA A 33 -18.70 -1.21 -19.39
CA ALA A 33 -17.61 -1.73 -18.59
C ALA A 33 -17.07 -0.66 -17.64
N VAL A 34 -16.61 -1.10 -16.46
CA VAL A 34 -15.94 -0.25 -15.46
C VAL A 34 -14.43 -0.31 -15.71
N PRO A 35 -13.78 0.79 -16.15
CA PRO A 35 -12.36 0.80 -16.53
C PRO A 35 -11.44 0.35 -15.42
N GLU A 36 -11.71 0.73 -14.15
CA GLU A 36 -10.90 0.39 -12.99
C GLU A 36 -10.86 -1.12 -12.75
N VAL A 37 -11.99 -1.81 -12.94
CA VAL A 37 -12.06 -3.27 -12.80
C VAL A 37 -11.20 -3.96 -13.86
N ILE A 38 -11.25 -3.46 -15.12
CA ILE A 38 -10.44 -3.98 -16.22
C ILE A 38 -8.96 -3.73 -15.93
N LEU A 39 -8.60 -2.55 -15.43
CA LEU A 39 -7.22 -2.22 -15.06
C LEU A 39 -6.70 -3.16 -13.96
N ASN A 40 -7.49 -3.41 -12.93
CA ASN A 40 -7.14 -4.34 -11.85
C ASN A 40 -6.97 -5.78 -12.37
N GLN A 41 -7.85 -6.21 -13.28
CA GLN A 41 -7.71 -7.51 -13.95
C GLN A 41 -6.45 -7.57 -14.83
N LEU A 42 -6.08 -6.48 -15.52
CA LEU A 42 -4.85 -6.41 -16.29
C LEU A 42 -3.62 -6.50 -15.39
N TYR A 43 -3.61 -5.83 -14.24
CA TYR A 43 -2.52 -5.95 -13.26
C TYR A 43 -2.38 -7.37 -12.74
N GLN A 44 -3.48 -8.04 -12.44
CA GLN A 44 -3.44 -9.40 -11.88
C GLN A 44 -3.09 -10.49 -12.90
N TYR A 45 -3.57 -10.37 -14.14
CA TYR A 45 -3.45 -11.44 -15.14
C TYR A 45 -2.38 -11.20 -16.20
N THR A 46 -1.69 -10.05 -16.17
CA THR A 46 -0.63 -9.71 -17.13
C THR A 46 0.62 -9.23 -16.41
N GLN A 47 1.69 -9.02 -17.19
CA GLN A 47 2.96 -8.45 -16.71
C GLN A 47 2.93 -6.92 -16.52
N LEU A 48 1.75 -6.27 -16.53
CA LEU A 48 1.63 -4.84 -16.19
C LEU A 48 2.00 -4.57 -14.72
N GLN A 49 1.82 -5.56 -13.88
CA GLN A 49 2.37 -5.58 -12.52
C GLN A 49 3.23 -6.85 -12.38
N ASP A 50 4.48 -6.67 -12.03
CA ASP A 50 5.41 -7.79 -11.87
C ASP A 50 6.34 -7.55 -10.69
N THR A 51 6.92 -8.62 -10.17
CA THR A 51 7.85 -8.60 -9.05
C THR A 51 9.27 -8.63 -9.56
N PHE A 52 10.05 -7.61 -9.25
CA PHE A 52 11.47 -7.57 -9.56
C PHE A 52 12.31 -7.92 -8.33
N GLY A 53 12.98 -9.06 -8.39
CA GLY A 53 13.93 -9.50 -7.36
C GLY A 53 15.24 -8.73 -7.47
N ILE A 54 15.50 -7.80 -6.54
CA ILE A 54 16.74 -7.02 -6.54
C ILE A 54 17.86 -7.84 -5.93
N ILE A 55 18.87 -8.24 -6.76
CA ILE A 55 20.09 -8.91 -6.33
C ILE A 55 21.25 -7.96 -6.57
N LEU A 56 21.77 -7.36 -5.50
CA LEU A 56 22.88 -6.43 -5.56
C LEU A 56 24.21 -7.19 -5.40
N LEU A 57 24.89 -7.44 -6.51
CA LEU A 57 26.21 -8.06 -6.55
C LEU A 57 27.25 -6.97 -6.77
N ALA A 58 28.26 -6.89 -5.89
CA ALA A 58 29.38 -5.95 -6.04
C ALA A 58 30.70 -6.61 -5.60
N LEU A 59 31.82 -6.00 -6.03
CA LEU A 59 33.16 -6.42 -5.63
C LEU A 59 33.60 -5.67 -4.37
N VAL A 60 33.84 -6.41 -3.31
CA VAL A 60 34.42 -5.87 -2.07
C VAL A 60 35.86 -6.39 -1.96
N LYS A 61 36.85 -5.51 -2.06
CA LYS A 61 38.28 -5.86 -2.07
C LYS A 61 38.62 -6.94 -3.09
N GLY A 62 38.01 -6.88 -4.27
CA GLY A 62 38.23 -7.85 -5.36
C GLY A 62 37.44 -9.16 -5.24
N VAL A 63 36.62 -9.35 -4.21
CA VAL A 63 35.80 -10.56 -4.01
C VAL A 63 34.33 -10.20 -4.32
N PRO A 64 33.64 -10.96 -5.20
CA PRO A 64 32.21 -10.77 -5.48
C PRO A 64 31.36 -11.14 -4.25
N LYS A 65 30.47 -10.27 -3.87
CA LYS A 65 29.58 -10.45 -2.71
C LYS A 65 28.17 -9.92 -3.02
N ILE A 66 27.15 -10.69 -2.68
CA ILE A 66 25.75 -10.23 -2.70
C ILE A 66 25.49 -9.54 -1.36
N MET A 67 24.98 -8.31 -1.42
CA MET A 67 24.80 -7.47 -0.25
C MET A 67 23.48 -6.72 -0.29
N PRO A 68 22.85 -6.43 0.87
CA PRO A 68 21.73 -5.49 0.94
C PRO A 68 22.22 -4.07 0.67
N LEU A 69 21.31 -3.18 0.26
CA LEU A 69 21.61 -1.79 -0.10
C LEU A 69 22.42 -1.04 0.98
N LYS A 70 22.05 -1.21 2.24
CA LYS A 70 22.77 -0.57 3.36
C LYS A 70 24.26 -0.98 3.42
N GLU A 71 24.56 -2.25 3.19
CA GLU A 71 25.94 -2.75 3.21
C GLU A 71 26.75 -2.19 2.03
N ILE A 72 26.16 -2.10 0.84
CA ILE A 72 26.79 -1.47 -0.33
C ILE A 72 27.11 0.00 -0.07
N LEU A 73 26.17 0.75 0.51
CA LEU A 73 26.40 2.16 0.84
C LEU A 73 27.51 2.33 1.87
N ASN A 74 27.58 1.45 2.87
CA ASN A 74 28.68 1.48 3.85
C ASN A 74 30.04 1.21 3.17
N HIS A 75 30.15 0.19 2.32
CA HIS A 75 31.38 -0.09 1.58
C HIS A 75 31.76 1.04 0.62
N PHE A 76 30.77 1.70 0.00
CA PHE A 76 31.04 2.88 -0.81
C PHE A 76 31.64 4.03 0.01
N ILE A 77 31.08 4.31 1.19
CA ILE A 77 31.59 5.35 2.09
C ILE A 77 33.02 5.00 2.57
N ASP A 78 33.25 3.75 2.96
CA ASP A 78 34.57 3.29 3.38
C ASP A 78 35.60 3.44 2.25
N PHE A 79 35.25 3.09 1.03
CA PHE A 79 36.10 3.26 -0.14
C PHE A 79 36.40 4.74 -0.41
N ARG A 80 35.38 5.60 -0.37
CA ARG A 80 35.57 7.07 -0.53
C ARG A 80 36.49 7.62 0.54
N HIS A 81 36.33 7.19 1.79
CA HIS A 81 37.20 7.58 2.88
C HIS A 81 38.67 7.16 2.62
N GLU A 82 38.91 5.94 2.15
CA GLU A 82 40.26 5.48 1.79
C GLU A 82 40.84 6.32 0.65
N VAL A 83 40.04 6.65 -0.37
CA VAL A 83 40.47 7.51 -1.49
C VAL A 83 40.85 8.91 -1.00
N VAL A 84 40.03 9.53 -0.13
CA VAL A 84 40.33 10.85 0.43
C VAL A 84 41.64 10.82 1.23
N VAL A 85 41.86 9.79 2.07
CA VAL A 85 43.11 9.63 2.83
C VAL A 85 44.31 9.52 1.89
N LYS A 86 44.26 8.64 0.88
CA LYS A 86 45.35 8.48 -0.10
C LYS A 86 45.65 9.74 -0.89
N ARG A 87 44.60 10.43 -1.34
CA ARG A 87 44.71 11.71 -2.04
C ARG A 87 45.37 12.77 -1.18
N THR A 88 44.92 12.93 0.07
CA THR A 88 45.46 13.91 1.01
C THR A 88 46.90 13.56 1.38
N GLN A 89 47.27 12.30 1.55
CA GLN A 89 48.69 11.87 1.78
C GLN A 89 49.58 12.18 0.61
N PHE A 90 49.09 11.97 -0.62
CA PHE A 90 49.85 12.29 -1.83
C PHE A 90 50.06 13.82 -1.97
N GLU A 91 49.01 14.61 -1.77
CA GLU A 91 49.06 16.05 -1.80
C GLU A 91 49.98 16.62 -0.70
N LEU A 92 49.93 16.09 0.50
CA LEU A 92 50.79 16.41 1.62
C LEU A 92 52.26 16.12 1.28
N SER A 93 52.60 14.93 0.80
CA SER A 93 53.95 14.57 0.40
C SER A 93 54.53 15.49 -0.69
N ARG A 94 53.67 15.86 -1.67
CA ARG A 94 54.04 16.78 -2.73
C ARG A 94 54.25 18.21 -2.21
N ALA A 95 53.36 18.67 -1.32
CA ALA A 95 53.49 20.00 -0.70
C ALA A 95 54.71 20.10 0.22
N GLU A 96 54.99 19.07 1.03
CA GLU A 96 56.20 18.98 1.89
C GLU A 96 57.48 18.96 1.04
N ALA A 97 57.54 18.22 -0.06
CA ALA A 97 58.66 18.20 -0.96
C ALA A 97 58.93 19.56 -1.60
N ARG A 98 57.85 20.29 -2.00
CA ARG A 98 57.99 21.63 -2.55
C ARG A 98 58.40 22.67 -1.50
N ALA A 99 57.79 22.62 -0.31
CA ALA A 99 58.13 23.50 0.80
C ALA A 99 59.60 23.33 1.22
N HIS A 100 60.07 22.08 1.24
CA HIS A 100 61.48 21.77 1.55
C HIS A 100 62.45 22.49 0.54
N ILE A 101 62.12 22.47 -0.76
CA ILE A 101 62.93 23.17 -1.76
C ILE A 101 62.88 24.70 -1.52
N LEU A 102 61.67 25.25 -1.29
CA LEU A 102 61.53 26.71 -1.08
C LEU A 102 62.19 27.19 0.21
N GLU A 103 62.21 26.35 1.25
CA GLU A 103 62.95 26.60 2.48
C GLU A 103 64.47 26.76 2.19
N GLY A 104 65.02 25.85 1.41
CA GLY A 104 66.43 25.97 0.97
C GLY A 104 66.70 27.22 0.15
N LEU A 105 65.77 27.57 -0.78
CA LEU A 105 65.87 28.78 -1.55
C LEU A 105 65.76 30.05 -0.66
N LYS A 106 64.91 30.05 0.36
CA LYS A 106 64.81 31.14 1.33
C LYS A 106 66.12 31.31 2.11
N ILE A 107 66.74 30.23 2.63
CA ILE A 107 68.02 30.28 3.31
C ILE A 107 69.10 30.88 2.38
N ALA A 108 69.11 30.50 1.09
CA ALA A 108 70.05 31.03 0.11
C ALA A 108 69.82 32.51 -0.19
N LEU A 109 68.55 32.95 -0.26
CA LEU A 109 68.23 34.38 -0.49
C LEU A 109 68.56 35.25 0.72
N ASP A 110 68.32 34.74 1.95
CA ASP A 110 68.70 35.44 3.18
C ASP A 110 70.23 35.60 3.33
N ASN A 111 71.03 34.75 2.64
CA ASN A 111 72.51 34.77 2.68
C ASN A 111 73.10 34.89 1.27
N ILE A 112 72.52 35.64 0.37
CA ILE A 112 72.80 35.64 -1.07
C ILE A 112 74.22 35.93 -1.42
N ASP A 113 74.89 36.93 -0.75
CA ASP A 113 76.26 37.29 -1.01
C ASP A 113 77.24 36.17 -0.64
N ALA A 114 76.99 35.48 0.48
CA ALA A 114 77.81 34.34 0.93
C ALA A 114 77.66 33.15 -0.04
N VAL A 115 76.42 32.85 -0.46
CA VAL A 115 76.10 31.78 -1.42
C VAL A 115 76.78 32.05 -2.77
N ILE A 116 76.73 33.30 -3.34
CA ILE A 116 77.37 33.65 -4.58
C ILE A 116 78.90 33.56 -4.47
N LYS A 117 79.47 34.03 -3.38
CA LYS A 117 80.90 33.93 -3.13
C LYS A 117 81.35 32.45 -3.06
N LEU A 118 80.66 31.62 -2.42
CA LEU A 118 80.94 30.14 -2.29
C LEU A 118 80.89 29.49 -3.69
N ILE A 119 79.83 29.73 -4.45
CA ILE A 119 79.66 29.19 -5.81
C ILE A 119 80.79 29.64 -6.75
N LYS A 120 81.16 30.90 -6.71
CA LYS A 120 82.26 31.44 -7.52
C LYS A 120 83.62 30.89 -7.12
N ALA A 121 83.83 30.52 -5.84
CA ALA A 121 85.08 29.93 -5.34
C ALA A 121 85.17 28.40 -5.59
N SER A 122 84.12 27.75 -5.96
CA SER A 122 84.07 26.33 -6.20
C SER A 122 84.65 25.98 -7.58
N LYS A 123 85.37 24.82 -7.66
CA LYS A 123 86.02 24.40 -8.93
C LYS A 123 85.06 23.70 -9.90
N ASN A 124 84.03 23.12 -9.43
CA ASN A 124 83.00 22.40 -10.22
C ASN A 124 81.66 22.48 -9.51
N PRO A 125 80.50 22.09 -10.17
CA PRO A 125 79.19 22.10 -9.57
C PRO A 125 79.06 21.20 -8.38
N ASP A 126 79.72 20.02 -8.34
CA ASP A 126 79.65 19.07 -7.23
C ASP A 126 80.30 19.63 -5.97
N ALA A 127 81.49 20.27 -6.12
CA ALA A 127 82.14 20.99 -5.03
C ALA A 127 81.30 22.19 -4.53
N ALA A 128 80.59 22.88 -5.39
CA ALA A 128 79.69 23.94 -4.97
C ALA A 128 78.47 23.39 -4.21
N LYS A 129 77.94 22.24 -4.62
CA LYS A 129 76.87 21.54 -3.97
C LYS A 129 77.27 21.08 -2.55
N GLU A 130 78.43 20.42 -2.40
CA GLU A 130 78.93 20.02 -1.10
C GLU A 130 79.22 21.22 -0.18
N GLY A 131 79.76 22.29 -0.75
CA GLY A 131 79.99 23.55 -0.02
C GLY A 131 78.69 24.18 0.48
N LEU A 132 77.63 24.19 -0.32
CA LEU A 132 76.32 24.69 0.07
C LEU A 132 75.69 23.80 1.15
N MET A 133 75.79 22.46 1.05
CA MET A 133 75.29 21.53 2.05
C MET A 133 75.95 21.74 3.39
N ASN A 134 77.28 21.81 3.42
CA ASN A 134 78.06 21.93 4.66
C ASN A 134 78.01 23.38 5.23
N GLY A 135 77.99 24.40 4.40
CA GLY A 135 78.05 25.80 4.85
C GLY A 135 76.70 26.33 5.36
N PHE A 136 75.59 25.84 4.84
CA PHE A 136 74.23 26.33 5.16
C PHE A 136 73.33 25.21 5.71
N ASN A 137 73.85 24.01 6.00
CA ASN A 137 73.13 22.87 6.47
C ASN A 137 71.91 22.49 5.57
N LEU A 138 72.14 22.52 4.26
CA LEU A 138 71.14 22.25 3.25
C LEU A 138 71.15 20.78 2.83
N SER A 139 70.00 20.24 2.45
CA SER A 139 69.94 18.94 1.82
C SER A 139 70.47 18.96 0.38
N GLU A 140 70.81 17.82 -0.15
CA GLU A 140 71.28 17.68 -1.54
C GLU A 140 70.27 18.27 -2.54
N LYS A 141 68.96 17.99 -2.34
CA LYS A 141 67.90 18.52 -3.19
C LYS A 141 67.76 20.03 -3.11
N GLN A 142 67.97 20.64 -1.92
CA GLN A 142 67.97 22.07 -1.71
C GLN A 142 69.19 22.73 -2.38
N ALA A 143 70.37 22.16 -2.18
CA ALA A 143 71.61 22.65 -2.79
C ALA A 143 71.53 22.59 -4.32
N GLN A 144 71.01 21.50 -4.89
CA GLN A 144 70.80 21.36 -6.32
C GLN A 144 69.82 22.45 -6.86
N ALA A 145 68.68 22.67 -6.17
CA ALA A 145 67.70 23.66 -6.54
C ALA A 145 68.26 25.11 -6.51
N ILE A 146 69.20 25.39 -5.60
CA ILE A 146 69.93 26.68 -5.56
C ILE A 146 70.86 26.82 -6.75
N LEU A 147 71.59 25.77 -7.12
CA LEU A 147 72.49 25.80 -8.28
C LEU A 147 71.71 25.92 -9.61
N ASP A 148 70.52 25.33 -9.71
CA ASP A 148 69.64 25.41 -10.87
C ASP A 148 68.86 26.70 -10.93
N MET A 149 69.00 27.60 -9.92
CA MET A 149 68.25 28.86 -9.85
C MET A 149 68.79 29.87 -10.86
N ARG A 150 67.91 30.40 -11.70
CA ARG A 150 68.27 31.47 -12.67
C ARG A 150 68.44 32.78 -11.94
N LEU A 151 69.43 33.57 -12.39
CA LEU A 151 69.73 34.89 -11.83
C LEU A 151 68.53 35.86 -11.81
N GLN A 152 67.60 35.73 -12.78
CA GLN A 152 66.36 36.47 -12.83
C GLN A 152 65.49 36.31 -11.56
N ARG A 153 65.58 35.16 -10.85
CA ARG A 153 64.84 34.90 -9.61
C ARG A 153 65.37 35.61 -8.38
N LEU A 154 66.51 36.29 -8.51
CA LEU A 154 67.12 37.12 -7.46
C LEU A 154 66.55 38.55 -7.42
N THR A 155 65.66 38.93 -8.33
CA THR A 155 65.01 40.25 -8.31
C THR A 155 63.97 40.27 -7.13
N GLY A 156 63.86 41.48 -6.52
CA GLY A 156 62.99 41.62 -5.32
C GLY A 156 61.56 41.08 -5.50
N LEU A 157 60.91 41.32 -6.66
CA LEU A 157 59.58 40.82 -6.96
C LEU A 157 59.48 39.28 -7.00
N GLU A 158 60.53 38.62 -7.49
CA GLU A 158 60.55 37.13 -7.51
C GLU A 158 60.87 36.53 -6.12
N VAL A 159 61.65 37.22 -5.33
CA VAL A 159 61.91 36.84 -3.91
C VAL A 159 60.60 36.90 -3.12
N ASP A 160 59.83 37.98 -3.27
CA ASP A 160 58.53 38.10 -2.59
C ASP A 160 57.59 36.98 -2.99
N LYS A 161 57.53 36.60 -4.26
CA LYS A 161 56.72 35.47 -4.73
C LYS A 161 57.13 34.14 -4.12
N ILE A 162 58.45 33.86 -3.96
CA ILE A 162 58.98 32.65 -3.33
C ILE A 162 58.57 32.60 -1.85
N LEU A 163 58.63 33.72 -1.16
CA LEU A 163 58.25 33.82 0.25
C LEU A 163 56.71 33.67 0.43
N GLU A 164 55.92 34.20 -0.45
CA GLU A 164 54.47 34.05 -0.44
C GLU A 164 54.05 32.59 -0.74
N GLU A 165 54.62 31.97 -1.81
CA GLU A 165 54.42 30.55 -2.13
C GLU A 165 54.78 29.66 -0.92
N TYR A 166 55.89 29.93 -0.25
CA TYR A 166 56.31 29.20 0.93
C TYR A 166 55.30 29.30 2.08
N LYS A 167 54.82 30.54 2.37
CA LYS A 167 53.80 30.76 3.42
C LYS A 167 52.51 30.01 3.12
N ASP A 168 52.06 30.03 1.88
CA ASP A 168 50.81 29.38 1.48
C ASP A 168 50.93 27.85 1.50
N LEU A 169 52.11 27.29 1.13
CA LEU A 169 52.39 25.87 1.29
C LEU A 169 52.37 25.43 2.74
N ILE A 170 52.95 26.21 3.66
CA ILE A 170 52.92 25.89 5.10
C ILE A 170 51.50 25.85 5.62
N LYS A 171 50.60 26.78 5.21
CA LYS A 171 49.21 26.76 5.55
C LYS A 171 48.51 25.48 4.98
N LEU A 172 48.80 25.19 3.70
CA LEU A 172 48.27 24.01 3.04
C LEU A 172 48.70 22.70 3.75
N ILE A 173 49.98 22.56 4.10
CA ILE A 173 50.52 21.44 4.82
C ILE A 173 49.80 21.25 6.17
N SER A 174 49.64 22.37 6.92
CA SER A 174 48.87 22.33 8.19
C SER A 174 47.43 21.85 8.01
N HIS A 175 46.79 22.35 6.98
CA HIS A 175 45.42 21.98 6.61
C HIS A 175 45.32 20.49 6.22
N LEU A 176 46.21 19.98 5.36
CA LEU A 176 46.24 18.59 4.92
C LEU A 176 46.55 17.64 6.11
N LYS A 177 47.44 18.04 7.04
CA LYS A 177 47.66 17.27 8.29
C LYS A 177 46.37 17.21 9.13
N SER A 178 45.65 18.32 9.30
CA SER A 178 44.40 18.32 10.07
C SER A 178 43.33 17.41 9.48
N ILE A 179 43.25 17.31 8.14
CA ILE A 179 42.35 16.39 7.44
C ILE A 179 42.73 14.93 7.76
N LEU A 180 44.04 14.60 7.75
CA LEU A 180 44.50 13.25 8.05
C LEU A 180 44.26 12.84 9.51
N GLU A 181 44.36 13.77 10.44
CA GLU A 181 44.12 13.54 11.87
C GLU A 181 42.64 13.44 12.22
N ASN A 182 41.76 14.22 11.55
CA ASN A 182 40.36 14.36 11.90
C ASN A 182 39.42 13.60 10.95
N LYS A 183 38.79 12.53 11.47
CA LYS A 183 37.84 11.73 10.69
C LYS A 183 36.61 12.54 10.26
N ASN A 184 36.12 13.45 11.09
CA ASN A 184 34.93 14.24 10.77
C ASN A 184 35.20 15.17 9.58
N GLN A 185 36.35 15.82 9.51
CA GLN A 185 36.72 16.64 8.35
C GLN A 185 36.74 15.81 7.05
N ARG A 186 37.26 14.58 7.09
CA ARG A 186 37.22 13.68 5.93
C ARG A 186 35.80 13.33 5.50
N MET A 187 34.89 13.12 6.46
CA MET A 187 33.48 12.84 6.16
C MET A 187 32.78 14.08 5.60
N ASP A 188 33.10 15.27 6.08
CA ASP A 188 32.57 16.51 5.54
C ASP A 188 33.02 16.76 4.10
N ILE A 189 34.29 16.44 3.77
CA ILE A 189 34.78 16.48 2.38
C ILE A 189 33.97 15.54 1.50
N ILE A 190 33.77 14.28 1.91
CA ILE A 190 32.99 13.29 1.15
C ILE A 190 31.56 13.79 0.96
N LYS A 191 30.94 14.34 2.00
CA LYS A 191 29.59 14.89 1.93
C LYS A 191 29.49 16.06 0.93
N ASN A 192 30.43 16.98 1.01
CA ASN A 192 30.44 18.16 0.12
C ASN A 192 30.66 17.76 -1.34
N GLU A 193 31.55 16.82 -1.62
CA GLU A 193 31.75 16.27 -2.97
C GLU A 193 30.50 15.59 -3.53
N LEU A 194 29.77 14.83 -2.68
CA LEU A 194 28.51 14.20 -3.08
C LEU A 194 27.39 15.20 -3.33
N VAL A 195 27.30 16.26 -2.50
CA VAL A 195 26.34 17.36 -2.71
C VAL A 195 26.64 18.12 -4.01
N GLU A 196 27.91 18.36 -4.32
CA GLU A 196 28.31 18.99 -5.58
C GLU A 196 27.89 18.13 -6.79
N ILE A 197 28.11 16.82 -6.73
CA ILE A 197 27.67 15.89 -7.78
C ILE A 197 26.15 15.91 -7.90
N GLN A 198 25.43 15.89 -6.78
CA GLN A 198 23.96 15.97 -6.78
C GLN A 198 23.45 17.26 -7.44
N ASN A 199 24.07 18.40 -7.12
CA ASN A 199 23.64 19.69 -7.69
C ASN A 199 23.91 19.80 -9.18
N ASN A 200 25.03 19.20 -9.67
CA ASN A 200 25.43 19.30 -11.06
C ASN A 200 24.77 18.24 -11.97
N TYR A 201 24.43 17.08 -11.44
CA TYR A 201 24.00 15.91 -12.21
C TYR A 201 22.73 15.24 -11.68
N GLY A 202 22.16 15.75 -10.58
CA GLY A 202 20.94 15.23 -10.01
C GLY A 202 19.74 15.48 -10.91
N ASP A 203 18.93 14.46 -11.14
CA ASP A 203 17.64 14.54 -11.82
C ASP A 203 16.51 14.02 -10.89
N GLU A 204 15.28 14.36 -11.23
CA GLU A 204 14.12 13.88 -10.48
C GLU A 204 13.86 12.40 -10.75
N ARG A 205 13.40 11.70 -9.71
CA ARG A 205 13.02 10.29 -9.84
C ARG A 205 11.82 10.15 -10.76
N ARG A 206 11.92 9.37 -11.84
CA ARG A 206 10.82 9.12 -12.78
C ARG A 206 9.80 8.12 -12.26
N THR A 207 10.26 7.13 -11.47
CA THR A 207 9.39 6.09 -10.91
C THR A 207 8.89 6.52 -9.54
N GLU A 208 7.58 6.58 -9.35
CA GLU A 208 6.97 6.88 -8.07
C GLU A 208 7.16 5.73 -7.08
N ILE A 209 7.47 6.07 -5.82
CA ILE A 209 7.49 5.10 -4.72
C ILE A 209 6.18 5.24 -3.96
N ILE A 210 5.32 4.25 -4.09
CA ILE A 210 4.04 4.19 -3.38
C ILE A 210 4.12 3.21 -2.20
N PRO A 211 3.33 3.41 -1.13
CA PRO A 211 3.19 2.40 -0.08
C PRO A 211 2.69 1.08 -0.67
N VAL A 212 3.00 -0.02 0.02
CA VAL A 212 2.47 -1.34 -0.38
C VAL A 212 0.95 -1.24 -0.43
N VAL A 213 0.39 -1.29 -1.64
CA VAL A 213 -1.04 -1.52 -1.82
C VAL A 213 -1.26 -2.98 -1.46
N SER A 214 -2.16 -3.26 -0.52
CA SER A 214 -2.59 -4.63 -0.20
C SER A 214 -2.95 -5.36 -1.50
N ASP A 215 -2.59 -6.63 -1.59
CA ASP A 215 -2.93 -7.48 -2.74
C ASP A 215 -4.37 -7.23 -3.17
N PHE A 216 -4.60 -7.07 -4.48
CA PHE A 216 -5.93 -6.90 -5.04
C PHE A 216 -6.86 -7.97 -4.49
N SER A 217 -7.93 -7.55 -3.83
CA SER A 217 -8.95 -8.46 -3.36
C SER A 217 -9.78 -8.96 -4.56
N MET A 218 -10.41 -10.13 -4.44
CA MET A 218 -11.38 -10.58 -5.45
C MET A 218 -12.49 -9.54 -5.68
N GLU A 219 -12.77 -8.72 -4.68
CA GLU A 219 -13.75 -7.65 -4.71
C GLU A 219 -13.37 -6.51 -5.64
N ASP A 220 -12.08 -6.13 -5.68
CA ASP A 220 -11.55 -5.07 -6.57
C ASP A 220 -11.62 -5.43 -8.06
N MET A 221 -11.87 -6.72 -8.37
CA MET A 221 -12.02 -7.22 -9.74
C MET A 221 -13.47 -7.37 -10.19
N ILE A 222 -14.42 -7.10 -9.30
CA ILE A 222 -15.85 -7.25 -9.56
C ILE A 222 -16.47 -5.86 -9.61
N ALA A 223 -17.22 -5.58 -10.69
CA ALA A 223 -17.90 -4.30 -10.82
C ALA A 223 -18.90 -4.10 -9.69
N GLU A 224 -18.90 -2.90 -9.12
CA GLU A 224 -19.92 -2.46 -8.17
C GLU A 224 -21.18 -2.06 -8.93
N GLU A 225 -22.20 -2.91 -8.90
CA GLU A 225 -23.46 -2.70 -9.60
C GLU A 225 -24.67 -3.10 -8.75
N GLU A 226 -25.80 -2.45 -8.98
CA GLU A 226 -27.06 -2.85 -8.37
C GLU A 226 -27.65 -4.07 -9.08
N VAL A 227 -27.99 -5.07 -8.30
CA VAL A 227 -28.59 -6.32 -8.76
C VAL A 227 -29.88 -6.62 -8.02
N VAL A 228 -30.78 -7.31 -8.71
CA VAL A 228 -32.00 -7.86 -8.12
C VAL A 228 -31.73 -9.28 -7.63
N LEU A 229 -31.87 -9.50 -6.34
CA LEU A 229 -31.85 -10.83 -5.72
C LEU A 229 -33.28 -11.37 -5.67
N THR A 230 -33.47 -12.54 -6.21
CA THR A 230 -34.77 -13.22 -6.19
C THR A 230 -34.64 -14.52 -5.41
N ILE A 231 -35.48 -14.71 -4.39
CA ILE A 231 -35.53 -15.90 -3.56
C ILE A 231 -36.89 -16.53 -3.71
N THR A 232 -36.93 -17.84 -3.96
CA THR A 232 -38.16 -18.59 -4.10
C THR A 232 -38.56 -19.27 -2.78
N HIS A 233 -39.84 -19.64 -2.63
CA HIS A 233 -40.36 -20.35 -1.46
C HIS A 233 -39.62 -21.65 -1.15
N GLN A 234 -39.17 -22.37 -2.18
CA GLN A 234 -38.35 -23.56 -2.02
C GLN A 234 -36.86 -23.28 -1.70
N GLY A 235 -36.46 -22.03 -1.43
CA GLY A 235 -35.13 -21.65 -1.03
C GLY A 235 -34.12 -21.62 -2.16
N TYR A 236 -34.51 -21.31 -3.41
CA TYR A 236 -33.58 -21.03 -4.51
C TYR A 236 -33.29 -19.54 -4.61
N ILE A 237 -32.04 -19.19 -4.81
CA ILE A 237 -31.58 -17.81 -4.94
C ILE A 237 -30.81 -17.59 -6.23
N LYS A 238 -30.99 -16.42 -6.82
CA LYS A 238 -30.19 -15.90 -7.94
C LYS A 238 -30.05 -14.39 -7.86
N ARG A 239 -29.03 -13.86 -8.55
CA ARG A 239 -28.90 -12.43 -8.84
C ARG A 239 -29.14 -12.16 -10.33
N THR A 240 -29.77 -11.04 -10.63
CA THR A 240 -30.05 -10.60 -12.00
C THR A 240 -29.69 -9.12 -12.07
N ALA A 241 -28.97 -8.68 -13.12
CA ALA A 241 -28.63 -7.26 -13.29
C ALA A 241 -29.91 -6.40 -13.36
N LEU A 242 -29.91 -5.25 -12.65
CA LEU A 242 -31.10 -4.39 -12.54
C LEU A 242 -31.56 -3.89 -13.92
N ASN A 243 -30.66 -3.64 -14.86
CA ASN A 243 -30.95 -3.21 -16.24
C ASN A 243 -31.80 -4.22 -17.04
N THR A 244 -31.90 -5.46 -16.57
CA THR A 244 -32.72 -6.51 -17.19
C THR A 244 -34.22 -6.27 -16.94
N TYR A 245 -34.58 -5.47 -15.93
CA TYR A 245 -35.95 -5.09 -15.60
C TYR A 245 -36.28 -3.71 -16.17
N ARG A 246 -37.08 -3.69 -17.22
CA ARG A 246 -37.53 -2.42 -17.83
C ARG A 246 -38.69 -1.84 -17.05
N THR A 247 -38.69 -0.51 -16.87
CA THR A 247 -39.83 0.21 -16.31
C THR A 247 -41.06 0.00 -17.19
N GLN A 248 -42.18 -0.44 -16.61
CA GLN A 248 -43.45 -0.62 -17.31
C GLN A 248 -44.46 0.47 -16.89
N ARG A 249 -45.27 0.90 -17.84
CA ARG A 249 -46.37 1.82 -17.59
C ARG A 249 -47.63 1.06 -17.20
N ARG A 250 -48.66 1.77 -16.71
CA ARG A 250 -49.99 1.19 -16.44
C ARG A 250 -50.50 0.42 -17.67
N GLY A 251 -51.04 -0.78 -17.47
CA GLY A 251 -51.48 -1.67 -18.55
C GLY A 251 -50.42 -2.56 -19.19
N GLY A 252 -49.14 -2.49 -18.70
CA GLY A 252 -48.10 -3.42 -19.12
C GLY A 252 -48.39 -4.84 -18.65
N ARG A 253 -47.90 -5.85 -19.41
CA ARG A 253 -48.14 -7.29 -19.13
C ARG A 253 -47.36 -7.85 -17.95
N GLY A 254 -46.54 -7.04 -17.25
CA GLY A 254 -45.64 -7.53 -16.23
C GLY A 254 -44.47 -8.33 -16.80
N VAL A 255 -43.54 -8.76 -15.94
CA VAL A 255 -42.35 -9.52 -16.34
C VAL A 255 -42.18 -10.65 -15.35
N GLN A 256 -41.97 -11.87 -15.85
CA GLN A 256 -41.69 -13.03 -15.01
C GLN A 256 -40.29 -12.89 -14.37
N GLY A 257 -40.23 -12.94 -13.02
CA GLY A 257 -39.01 -12.75 -12.24
C GLY A 257 -38.20 -14.01 -12.04
N ALA A 258 -38.81 -15.21 -12.09
CA ALA A 258 -38.12 -16.49 -11.99
C ALA A 258 -38.88 -17.55 -12.80
N GLY A 259 -38.14 -18.54 -13.33
CA GLY A 259 -38.73 -19.78 -13.80
C GLY A 259 -39.05 -20.66 -12.58
N SER A 260 -40.31 -20.90 -12.33
CA SER A 260 -40.78 -21.78 -11.23
C SER A 260 -41.32 -23.10 -11.76
N LYS A 261 -41.22 -24.15 -10.96
CA LYS A 261 -42.07 -25.35 -11.12
C LYS A 261 -43.46 -25.03 -10.58
N GLU A 262 -44.46 -25.86 -10.90
CA GLU A 262 -45.86 -25.60 -10.60
C GLU A 262 -46.17 -25.27 -9.12
N GLU A 263 -45.28 -25.64 -8.17
CA GLU A 263 -45.45 -25.43 -6.74
C GLU A 263 -44.45 -24.44 -6.10
N ASP A 264 -43.66 -23.70 -6.89
CA ASP A 264 -42.66 -22.73 -6.38
C ASP A 264 -42.99 -21.30 -6.88
N PHE A 265 -42.84 -20.33 -6.02
CA PHE A 265 -43.06 -18.92 -6.36
C PHE A 265 -41.98 -18.03 -5.74
N VAL A 266 -41.85 -16.80 -6.26
CA VAL A 266 -40.92 -15.79 -5.71
C VAL A 266 -41.51 -15.27 -4.40
N GLU A 267 -40.86 -15.54 -3.30
CA GLU A 267 -41.26 -15.09 -1.97
C GLU A 267 -40.59 -13.77 -1.59
N HIS A 268 -39.31 -13.63 -1.91
CA HIS A 268 -38.54 -12.42 -1.59
C HIS A 268 -37.83 -11.86 -2.81
N LEU A 269 -37.85 -10.53 -2.89
CA LEU A 269 -37.15 -9.76 -3.90
C LEU A 269 -36.44 -8.58 -3.23
N PHE A 270 -35.12 -8.49 -3.41
CA PHE A 270 -34.28 -7.43 -2.86
C PHE A 270 -33.50 -6.75 -3.96
N ILE A 271 -33.23 -5.47 -3.80
CA ILE A 271 -32.20 -4.75 -4.55
C ILE A 271 -30.98 -4.66 -3.63
N ALA A 272 -29.83 -5.07 -4.10
CA ALA A 272 -28.58 -5.04 -3.35
C ALA A 272 -27.42 -4.71 -4.29
N ASN A 273 -26.36 -4.12 -3.73
CA ASN A 273 -25.10 -3.92 -4.44
C ASN A 273 -24.29 -5.22 -4.47
N THR A 274 -23.55 -5.48 -5.54
CA THR A 274 -22.69 -6.67 -5.68
C THR A 274 -21.72 -6.85 -4.53
N HIS A 275 -21.20 -5.78 -3.96
CA HIS A 275 -20.24 -5.79 -2.84
C HIS A 275 -20.89 -5.92 -1.46
N ASN A 276 -22.22 -5.86 -1.36
CA ASN A 276 -22.91 -6.05 -0.08
C ASN A 276 -22.77 -7.49 0.44
N TYR A 277 -22.90 -7.62 1.74
CA TYR A 277 -23.10 -8.91 2.39
C TYR A 277 -24.60 -9.25 2.43
N MET A 278 -24.94 -10.49 2.12
CA MET A 278 -26.25 -11.05 2.36
C MET A 278 -26.18 -11.98 3.57
N LEU A 279 -26.90 -11.64 4.63
CA LEU A 279 -27.01 -12.44 5.85
C LEU A 279 -28.24 -13.34 5.74
N PHE A 280 -28.05 -14.61 6.07
CA PHE A 280 -29.07 -15.66 6.05
C PHE A 280 -29.29 -16.16 7.47
N PHE A 281 -30.48 -15.99 8.00
CA PHE A 281 -30.83 -16.45 9.34
C PHE A 281 -31.68 -17.69 9.26
N THR A 282 -31.26 -18.75 9.95
CA THR A 282 -32.00 -20.03 9.98
C THR A 282 -33.04 -20.05 11.10
N ASP A 283 -34.06 -20.92 10.95
CA ASP A 283 -35.08 -21.21 11.94
C ASP A 283 -34.50 -21.61 13.30
N ARG A 284 -33.28 -22.20 13.31
CA ARG A 284 -32.54 -22.58 14.52
C ARG A 284 -31.66 -21.48 15.10
N GLY A 285 -31.75 -20.25 14.58
CA GLY A 285 -31.06 -19.09 15.11
C GLY A 285 -29.59 -18.96 14.74
N LYS A 286 -29.13 -19.62 13.68
CA LYS A 286 -27.80 -19.38 13.09
C LYS A 286 -27.85 -18.32 12.04
N CYS A 287 -26.71 -17.64 11.82
CA CYS A 287 -26.49 -16.66 10.76
C CYS A 287 -25.32 -17.10 9.89
N PHE A 288 -25.54 -17.09 8.58
CA PHE A 288 -24.54 -17.34 7.54
C PHE A 288 -24.39 -16.11 6.68
N TRP A 289 -23.29 -16.03 5.88
CA TRP A 289 -22.98 -14.90 5.00
C TRP A 289 -22.65 -15.37 3.61
N LEU A 290 -23.01 -14.55 2.64
CA LEU A 290 -22.45 -14.55 1.30
C LEU A 290 -22.24 -13.11 0.84
N LYS A 291 -21.19 -12.87 0.09
CA LYS A 291 -21.13 -11.66 -0.74
C LYS A 291 -22.16 -11.79 -1.86
N VAL A 292 -22.80 -10.68 -2.22
CA VAL A 292 -23.82 -10.69 -3.27
C VAL A 292 -23.22 -11.16 -4.62
N TYR A 293 -21.94 -10.83 -4.89
CA TYR A 293 -21.27 -11.29 -6.10
C TYR A 293 -21.04 -12.82 -6.15
N ASP A 294 -21.03 -13.52 -5.01
CA ASP A 294 -20.92 -14.99 -4.95
C ASP A 294 -22.27 -15.69 -5.25
N ILE A 295 -23.38 -14.94 -5.23
CA ILE A 295 -24.69 -15.47 -5.60
C ILE A 295 -24.73 -15.69 -7.11
N PRO A 296 -25.16 -16.86 -7.61
CA PRO A 296 -25.17 -17.16 -9.03
C PRO A 296 -25.95 -16.16 -9.84
N GLN A 297 -25.31 -15.66 -10.90
CA GLN A 297 -25.99 -14.82 -11.89
C GLN A 297 -26.90 -15.67 -12.76
N GLY A 298 -28.11 -15.22 -12.97
CA GLY A 298 -29.08 -15.91 -13.79
C GLY A 298 -29.97 -14.98 -14.60
N GLY A 299 -30.42 -15.45 -15.74
CA GLY A 299 -31.45 -14.75 -16.51
C GLY A 299 -32.81 -14.79 -15.77
N ARG A 300 -33.78 -13.98 -16.24
CA ARG A 300 -35.13 -13.91 -15.63
C ARG A 300 -35.83 -15.26 -15.53
N ALA A 301 -35.70 -16.11 -16.53
CA ALA A 301 -36.36 -17.43 -16.58
C ALA A 301 -35.62 -18.55 -15.85
N THR A 302 -34.43 -18.30 -15.31
CA THR A 302 -33.68 -19.35 -14.59
C THR A 302 -34.16 -19.47 -13.14
N ARG A 303 -34.01 -20.67 -12.56
CA ARG A 303 -34.41 -20.97 -11.18
C ARG A 303 -33.40 -20.49 -10.13
N GLY A 304 -32.12 -20.43 -10.45
CA GLY A 304 -31.04 -20.15 -9.51
C GLY A 304 -30.49 -21.42 -8.84
N ARG A 305 -29.82 -21.26 -7.68
CA ARG A 305 -29.25 -22.35 -6.87
C ARG A 305 -29.87 -22.41 -5.48
N ALA A 306 -29.96 -23.60 -4.91
CA ALA A 306 -30.45 -23.78 -3.55
C ALA A 306 -29.50 -23.07 -2.55
N ILE A 307 -30.06 -22.27 -1.67
CA ILE A 307 -29.34 -21.48 -0.66
C ILE A 307 -28.52 -22.38 0.25
N VAL A 308 -29.09 -23.49 0.70
CA VAL A 308 -28.42 -24.47 1.59
C VAL A 308 -27.07 -24.94 1.04
N ASN A 309 -26.97 -25.12 -0.28
CA ASN A 309 -25.73 -25.53 -0.95
C ASN A 309 -24.71 -24.38 -1.07
N LEU A 310 -25.18 -23.15 -1.09
CA LEU A 310 -24.31 -21.97 -1.20
C LEU A 310 -23.69 -21.59 0.14
N ILE A 311 -24.47 -21.66 1.22
CA ILE A 311 -24.02 -21.29 2.57
C ILE A 311 -23.48 -22.49 3.37
N GLY A 312 -23.66 -23.71 2.88
CA GLY A 312 -23.20 -24.93 3.57
C GLY A 312 -23.90 -25.17 4.92
N CYS A 313 -25.20 -24.82 5.04
CA CYS A 313 -25.98 -25.12 6.24
C CYS A 313 -26.51 -26.57 6.23
N ASP A 314 -26.93 -27.02 7.40
CA ASP A 314 -27.57 -28.35 7.56
C ASP A 314 -28.85 -28.41 6.70
N PRO A 315 -29.07 -29.44 5.89
CA PRO A 315 -30.29 -29.61 5.08
C PRO A 315 -31.59 -29.59 5.89
N SER A 316 -31.53 -29.86 7.19
CA SER A 316 -32.69 -29.82 8.11
C SER A 316 -33.00 -28.41 8.63
N GLU A 317 -32.12 -27.42 8.40
CA GLU A 317 -32.36 -26.03 8.76
C GLU A 317 -33.02 -25.28 7.58
N ARG A 318 -33.98 -24.42 7.89
CA ARG A 318 -34.61 -23.53 6.91
C ARG A 318 -34.09 -22.10 7.12
N VAL A 319 -33.91 -21.38 6.02
CA VAL A 319 -33.57 -19.95 6.07
C VAL A 319 -34.89 -19.17 6.10
N GLU A 320 -35.12 -18.46 7.20
CA GLU A 320 -36.38 -17.74 7.46
C GLU A 320 -36.26 -16.23 7.24
N ALA A 321 -35.05 -15.67 7.40
CA ALA A 321 -34.86 -14.22 7.22
C ALA A 321 -33.59 -13.89 6.42
N PHE A 322 -33.70 -12.81 5.66
CA PHE A 322 -32.68 -12.33 4.75
C PHE A 322 -32.41 -10.85 5.01
N VAL A 323 -31.14 -10.49 5.16
CA VAL A 323 -30.73 -9.10 5.43
C VAL A 323 -29.54 -8.72 4.56
N SER A 324 -29.71 -7.68 3.74
CA SER A 324 -28.61 -7.11 2.97
C SER A 324 -27.90 -6.02 3.79
N VAL A 325 -26.56 -6.07 3.86
CA VAL A 325 -25.74 -5.17 4.66
C VAL A 325 -24.57 -4.70 3.82
N SER A 326 -24.38 -3.38 3.71
CA SER A 326 -23.22 -2.78 3.06
C SER A 326 -22.01 -2.73 4.00
N GLU A 327 -22.23 -2.35 5.26
CA GLU A 327 -21.20 -2.19 6.30
C GLU A 327 -21.72 -2.67 7.65
N PHE A 328 -20.83 -3.23 8.47
CA PHE A 328 -21.16 -3.68 9.84
C PHE A 328 -20.97 -2.54 10.86
N LYS A 329 -21.90 -1.57 10.85
CA LYS A 329 -21.85 -0.36 11.72
C LYS A 329 -22.17 -0.70 13.18
N GLU A 330 -21.56 0.06 14.09
CA GLU A 330 -21.78 -0.09 15.54
C GLU A 330 -23.06 0.59 16.02
N ASP A 331 -23.59 1.55 15.29
CA ASP A 331 -24.83 2.27 15.55
C ASP A 331 -26.09 1.61 14.97
N HIS A 332 -25.92 0.46 14.32
CA HIS A 332 -27.02 -0.32 13.77
C HIS A 332 -27.18 -1.65 14.49
N TYR A 333 -28.38 -2.18 14.46
CA TYR A 333 -28.74 -3.41 15.18
C TYR A 333 -29.47 -4.36 14.26
N ILE A 334 -29.40 -5.65 14.58
CA ILE A 334 -30.32 -6.66 14.06
C ILE A 334 -31.32 -6.98 15.16
N VAL A 335 -32.59 -6.76 14.85
CA VAL A 335 -33.71 -7.18 15.68
C VAL A 335 -34.31 -8.45 15.10
N MET A 336 -34.51 -9.41 15.95
CA MET A 336 -35.02 -10.75 15.61
C MET A 336 -36.25 -11.06 16.44
N ALA A 337 -37.20 -11.83 15.86
CA ALA A 337 -38.38 -12.32 16.55
C ALA A 337 -38.52 -13.81 16.36
N THR A 338 -39.04 -14.50 17.40
CA THR A 338 -39.33 -15.94 17.36
C THR A 338 -40.82 -16.18 17.35
N LYS A 339 -41.22 -17.39 16.93
CA LYS A 339 -42.58 -17.84 16.85
C LYS A 339 -43.30 -17.77 18.21
N LYS A 340 -42.60 -18.00 19.32
CA LYS A 340 -43.15 -17.88 20.69
C LYS A 340 -43.10 -16.46 21.27
N GLY A 341 -42.83 -15.45 20.45
CA GLY A 341 -42.91 -14.02 20.84
C GLY A 341 -41.70 -13.50 21.60
N VAL A 342 -40.56 -14.14 21.48
CA VAL A 342 -39.28 -13.62 22.00
C VAL A 342 -38.70 -12.63 20.99
N VAL A 343 -38.21 -11.50 21.47
CA VAL A 343 -37.52 -10.48 20.66
C VAL A 343 -36.11 -10.31 21.17
N LYS A 344 -35.16 -10.16 20.25
CA LYS A 344 -33.76 -9.96 20.56
C LYS A 344 -33.20 -8.83 19.70
N LYS A 345 -32.36 -7.99 20.31
CA LYS A 345 -31.61 -6.94 19.63
C LYS A 345 -30.11 -7.18 19.82
N THR A 346 -29.34 -7.14 18.74
CA THR A 346 -27.89 -7.37 18.76
C THR A 346 -27.22 -6.31 17.85
N VAL A 347 -26.09 -5.75 18.27
CA VAL A 347 -25.33 -4.77 17.47
C VAL A 347 -24.90 -5.43 16.14
N LEU A 348 -25.04 -4.72 15.04
CA LEU A 348 -24.71 -5.22 13.68
C LEU A 348 -23.23 -5.61 13.55
N SER A 349 -22.31 -4.84 14.16
CA SER A 349 -20.88 -5.12 14.16
C SER A 349 -20.51 -6.50 14.73
N ALA A 350 -21.35 -7.07 15.61
CA ALA A 350 -21.16 -8.42 16.12
C ALA A 350 -21.20 -9.51 15.05
N TYR A 351 -21.74 -9.22 13.87
CA TYR A 351 -21.84 -10.12 12.72
C TYR A 351 -20.72 -9.93 11.69
N GLY A 352 -19.80 -8.98 11.87
CA GLY A 352 -18.75 -8.61 10.91
C GLY A 352 -17.62 -9.64 10.73
N LYS A 353 -17.64 -10.77 11.46
CA LYS A 353 -16.62 -11.83 11.35
C LYS A 353 -17.25 -13.15 10.90
N PRO A 354 -17.36 -13.39 9.59
CA PRO A 354 -17.96 -14.59 9.04
C PRO A 354 -17.14 -15.86 9.38
N ARG A 355 -17.88 -17.01 9.52
CA ARG A 355 -17.28 -18.34 9.70
C ARG A 355 -17.99 -19.32 8.79
N LYS A 356 -17.25 -20.26 8.18
CA LYS A 356 -17.79 -21.27 7.24
C LYS A 356 -18.99 -22.07 7.79
N GLY A 357 -19.03 -22.36 9.10
CA GLY A 357 -20.12 -23.08 9.77
C GLY A 357 -21.24 -22.20 10.30
N GLY A 358 -21.29 -20.91 9.91
CA GLY A 358 -22.21 -19.94 10.50
C GLY A 358 -21.86 -19.56 11.94
N ILE A 359 -22.63 -18.65 12.51
CA ILE A 359 -22.55 -18.27 13.93
C ILE A 359 -23.93 -18.27 14.55
N TYR A 360 -24.02 -18.52 15.85
CA TYR A 360 -25.27 -18.30 16.56
C TYR A 360 -25.63 -16.81 16.59
N ALA A 361 -26.84 -16.51 16.14
CA ALA A 361 -27.43 -15.18 16.17
C ALA A 361 -28.36 -15.00 17.38
N ILE A 362 -29.09 -16.04 17.74
CA ILE A 362 -29.97 -16.12 18.89
C ILE A 362 -29.96 -17.57 19.43
N GLU A 363 -30.07 -17.73 20.74
CA GLU A 363 -30.31 -19.03 21.37
C GLU A 363 -31.82 -19.26 21.44
N ILE A 364 -32.30 -20.26 20.72
CA ILE A 364 -33.72 -20.57 20.59
C ILE A 364 -34.09 -21.70 21.56
N ARG A 365 -35.21 -21.58 22.27
CA ARG A 365 -35.73 -22.58 23.18
C ARG A 365 -36.30 -23.78 22.42
N GLU A 366 -36.43 -24.91 23.10
CA GLU A 366 -37.09 -26.07 22.53
C GLU A 366 -38.51 -25.71 22.05
N ASN A 367 -38.88 -26.22 20.90
CA ASN A 367 -40.17 -25.97 20.23
C ASN A 367 -40.44 -24.47 19.89
N ASP A 368 -39.39 -23.66 19.73
CA ASP A 368 -39.49 -22.31 19.18
C ASP A 368 -38.69 -22.21 17.88
N GLN A 369 -38.91 -21.19 17.06
CA GLN A 369 -38.28 -20.98 15.78
C GLN A 369 -38.07 -19.47 15.54
N LEU A 370 -36.96 -19.09 14.90
CA LEU A 370 -36.81 -17.74 14.38
C LEU A 370 -37.78 -17.56 13.21
N ILE A 371 -38.45 -16.43 13.16
CA ILE A 371 -39.40 -16.10 12.07
C ILE A 371 -38.96 -14.90 11.27
N GLU A 372 -38.24 -13.97 11.86
CA GLU A 372 -37.86 -12.71 11.19
C GLU A 372 -36.59 -12.09 11.78
N ALA A 373 -35.81 -11.41 10.93
CA ALA A 373 -34.68 -10.60 11.32
C ALA A 373 -34.62 -9.34 10.45
N ARG A 374 -34.46 -8.16 11.06
CA ARG A 374 -34.43 -6.86 10.37
C ARG A 374 -33.32 -5.98 10.93
N VAL A 375 -32.72 -5.14 10.07
CA VAL A 375 -31.77 -4.09 10.48
C VAL A 375 -32.53 -2.87 10.95
N THR A 376 -32.10 -2.31 12.07
CA THR A 376 -32.60 -1.07 12.67
C THR A 376 -31.46 -0.15 13.06
N ASN A 377 -31.77 1.12 13.30
CA ASN A 377 -30.82 2.16 13.75
C ASN A 377 -30.90 2.46 15.25
N GLY A 378 -31.67 1.68 16.01
CA GLY A 378 -31.83 1.90 17.45
C GLY A 378 -33.02 2.78 17.85
N GLU A 379 -33.73 3.39 16.89
CA GLU A 379 -34.77 4.39 17.14
C GLU A 379 -36.17 4.05 16.60
N HIS A 380 -36.31 2.89 15.98
CA HIS A 380 -37.56 2.49 15.36
C HIS A 380 -38.51 1.83 16.36
N ASP A 381 -39.80 1.78 15.99
CA ASP A 381 -40.77 0.94 16.69
C ASP A 381 -40.85 -0.43 16.02
N ILE A 382 -41.11 -1.43 16.85
CA ILE A 382 -41.30 -2.81 16.42
C ILE A 382 -42.76 -3.17 16.64
N LEU A 383 -43.35 -3.81 15.64
CA LEU A 383 -44.71 -4.36 15.72
C LEU A 383 -44.66 -5.84 15.51
N LEU A 384 -45.30 -6.58 16.42
CA LEU A 384 -45.50 -8.02 16.33
C LEU A 384 -46.99 -8.27 16.14
N GLY A 385 -47.33 -9.20 15.25
CA GLY A 385 -48.68 -9.68 15.04
C GLY A 385 -48.77 -11.20 15.31
N THR A 386 -49.84 -11.63 15.96
CA THR A 386 -50.09 -13.06 16.25
C THR A 386 -51.19 -13.64 15.37
N ARG A 387 -51.22 -14.97 15.26
CA ARG A 387 -52.24 -15.72 14.49
C ARG A 387 -53.65 -15.41 14.96
N GLU A 388 -53.87 -15.28 16.27
CA GLU A 388 -55.19 -14.94 16.84
C GLU A 388 -55.57 -13.48 16.69
N GLY A 389 -54.85 -12.70 15.87
CA GLY A 389 -55.17 -11.30 15.53
C GLY A 389 -54.74 -10.28 16.59
N LYS A 390 -53.95 -10.65 17.60
CA LYS A 390 -53.38 -9.69 18.53
C LYS A 390 -52.13 -9.08 17.99
N SER A 391 -51.92 -7.81 18.29
CA SER A 391 -50.68 -7.09 17.93
C SER A 391 -50.17 -6.24 19.08
N ILE A 392 -48.87 -6.02 19.11
CA ILE A 392 -48.21 -5.10 20.02
C ILE A 392 -47.21 -4.25 19.25
N ARG A 393 -47.21 -2.93 19.55
CA ARG A 393 -46.21 -1.99 19.08
C ARG A 393 -45.43 -1.44 20.25
N PHE A 394 -44.10 -1.42 20.17
CA PHE A 394 -43.22 -0.89 21.21
C PHE A 394 -41.95 -0.33 20.59
N SER A 395 -41.33 0.64 21.28
CA SER A 395 -40.03 1.17 20.83
C SER A 395 -38.93 0.14 21.04
N GLU A 396 -38.07 0.00 20.03
CA GLU A 396 -36.89 -0.89 20.12
C GLU A 396 -35.89 -0.47 21.23
N LYS A 397 -36.00 0.78 21.76
CA LYS A 397 -35.24 1.24 22.94
C LYS A 397 -35.58 0.42 24.18
N ASN A 398 -36.78 -0.13 24.26
CA ASN A 398 -37.23 -1.00 25.35
C ASN A 398 -36.58 -2.41 25.29
N VAL A 399 -35.95 -2.75 24.16
CA VAL A 399 -35.22 -4.02 23.99
C VAL A 399 -33.73 -3.74 24.16
N ARG A 400 -33.16 -4.18 25.27
CA ARG A 400 -31.72 -4.04 25.55
C ARG A 400 -30.91 -4.83 24.50
N ALA A 401 -29.89 -4.19 23.93
CA ALA A 401 -28.93 -4.88 23.10
C ALA A 401 -28.17 -5.95 23.88
N SER A 402 -28.03 -7.15 23.31
CA SER A 402 -27.41 -8.30 23.94
C SER A 402 -26.48 -9.04 22.99
N GLY A 403 -25.57 -9.85 23.53
CA GLY A 403 -24.64 -10.64 22.75
C GLY A 403 -25.34 -11.72 21.91
N ARG A 404 -24.66 -12.24 20.90
CA ARG A 404 -25.24 -13.23 19.95
C ARG A 404 -25.77 -14.49 20.58
N LYS A 405 -25.11 -15.08 21.59
CA LYS A 405 -25.51 -16.32 22.30
C LYS A 405 -26.42 -16.03 23.47
N THR A 406 -27.50 -15.29 23.26
CA THR A 406 -28.52 -15.04 24.29
C THR A 406 -29.91 -15.29 23.73
N MET A 407 -30.88 -15.58 24.60
CA MET A 407 -32.25 -15.91 24.23
C MET A 407 -33.13 -14.70 23.86
N GLY A 408 -32.78 -13.49 24.27
CA GLY A 408 -33.64 -12.32 24.11
C GLY A 408 -34.65 -12.14 25.26
N VAL A 409 -35.64 -11.27 25.04
CA VAL A 409 -36.68 -10.91 25.99
C VAL A 409 -38.07 -11.18 25.42
N ARG A 410 -39.07 -11.27 26.26
CA ARG A 410 -40.47 -11.44 25.84
C ARG A 410 -40.94 -10.14 25.15
N GLY A 411 -41.30 -10.23 23.86
CA GLY A 411 -41.85 -9.11 23.08
C GLY A 411 -43.38 -9.07 23.18
N ILE A 412 -44.06 -10.20 23.16
CA ILE A 412 -45.52 -10.32 23.27
C ILE A 412 -45.89 -11.50 24.15
N ARG A 413 -47.04 -11.41 24.82
CA ARG A 413 -47.65 -12.53 25.54
C ARG A 413 -48.72 -13.17 24.67
N LEU A 414 -48.54 -14.43 24.31
CA LEU A 414 -49.49 -15.21 23.52
C LEU A 414 -50.74 -15.52 24.32
N SER A 415 -51.85 -15.62 23.64
CA SER A 415 -53.18 -15.80 24.24
C SER A 415 -53.45 -17.24 24.63
N SER A 416 -53.03 -18.17 23.80
CA SER A 416 -53.23 -19.62 23.94
C SER A 416 -51.95 -20.38 23.65
N VAL A 417 -51.95 -21.70 23.84
CA VAL A 417 -50.83 -22.57 23.51
C VAL A 417 -50.65 -22.69 22.00
N ASP A 418 -51.75 -22.53 21.26
CA ASP A 418 -51.78 -22.64 19.80
C ASP A 418 -51.55 -21.31 19.09
N ASP A 419 -51.50 -20.20 19.84
CA ASP A 419 -51.17 -18.86 19.29
C ASP A 419 -49.67 -18.74 19.08
N TYR A 420 -49.30 -18.04 18.02
CA TYR A 420 -47.91 -17.76 17.69
C TYR A 420 -47.77 -16.45 16.91
N VAL A 421 -46.56 -15.88 16.92
CA VAL A 421 -46.22 -14.67 16.14
C VAL A 421 -46.10 -15.06 14.68
N VAL A 422 -46.88 -14.41 13.82
CA VAL A 422 -46.84 -14.61 12.36
C VAL A 422 -45.90 -13.66 11.63
N GLY A 423 -45.57 -12.52 12.23
CA GLY A 423 -44.64 -11.59 11.61
C GLY A 423 -44.17 -10.48 12.54
N MET A 424 -43.04 -9.90 12.18
CA MET A 424 -42.43 -8.71 12.80
C MET A 424 -42.23 -7.62 11.75
N LEU A 425 -42.65 -6.40 12.08
CA LEU A 425 -42.45 -5.24 11.26
C LEU A 425 -41.62 -4.19 12.02
N VAL A 426 -40.69 -3.55 11.33
CA VAL A 426 -39.98 -2.36 11.82
C VAL A 426 -40.64 -1.12 11.22
N VAL A 427 -41.22 -0.30 12.09
CA VAL A 427 -41.93 0.92 11.71
C VAL A 427 -40.92 2.05 11.52
N LYS A 428 -40.58 2.33 10.27
CA LYS A 428 -39.56 3.36 9.90
C LYS A 428 -40.16 4.73 9.63
N ARG A 429 -41.47 4.80 9.38
CA ARG A 429 -42.22 6.03 9.06
C ARG A 429 -43.68 5.84 9.41
N GLU A 430 -44.45 6.93 9.46
CA GLU A 430 -45.91 6.84 9.53
C GLU A 430 -46.49 6.13 8.28
N GLY A 431 -47.41 5.25 8.50
CA GLY A 431 -48.00 4.44 7.43
C GLY A 431 -49.12 3.55 7.93
N THR A 432 -49.76 2.87 7.03
CA THR A 432 -50.81 1.88 7.30
C THR A 432 -50.26 0.47 7.16
N ILE A 433 -50.84 -0.45 7.94
CA ILE A 433 -50.48 -1.89 7.89
C ILE A 433 -51.64 -2.59 7.21
N LEU A 434 -51.33 -3.36 6.18
CA LEU A 434 -52.24 -4.29 5.56
C LEU A 434 -52.09 -5.67 6.20
N VAL A 435 -53.18 -6.19 6.71
CA VAL A 435 -53.28 -7.55 7.24
C VAL A 435 -54.23 -8.34 6.38
N ALA A 436 -53.79 -9.49 5.88
CA ALA A 436 -54.66 -10.41 5.17
C ALA A 436 -54.93 -11.60 6.09
N THR A 437 -56.18 -12.01 6.18
CA THR A 437 -56.62 -13.21 6.88
C THR A 437 -57.09 -14.25 5.86
N GLU A 438 -56.96 -15.53 6.17
CA GLU A 438 -57.56 -16.60 5.37
C GLU A 438 -59.07 -16.58 5.45
#